data_a8ff0b86e9d51196a13f2ae83df19d0d
#
_entry.id   a8ff0b86e9d51196a13f2ae83df19d0d
#
_cell.length_a   1.000
_cell.length_b   1.000
_cell.length_c   1.000
_cell.angle_alpha   90.00
_cell.angle_beta   90.00
_cell.angle_gamma   90.00
#
_symmetry.space_group_name_H-M   'P 1'
#
loop_
_entity.id
_entity.type
_entity.pdbx_description
1 polymer ?
#
loop_
_entity_poly.entity_id
_entity_poly.type
_entity_poly.pdbx_seq_one_letter_code
_entity_poly.pdbx_strand_id
1 'polypeptide(L)'
;MGIFDKLFGKASAQPPLDLSPISELMGEDQFWQIVADSLANSHDQDSQQAYLVKSLEQLAPAEIVSFRLRTDKLLYDTYTSEMWCAAYIMNGGCSDDGFEYFRLWMISRGREVYEKAKSDPDSLISEVDENAEFYDFESFWYVALTAFKNKKTGKDLYDYIDYENFKFGEGNYQQFDLTWTEDDPESTKKICPKLFERNRNR
;
A
#
# COMPACT_ATOMS: atom_id res chain seq x y z
N MET A 1 -28.55 -17.64 43.32
CA MET A 1 -27.88 -16.43 42.81
C MET A 1 -26.43 -16.48 43.22
N GLY A 2 -25.58 -16.83 42.27
CA GLY A 2 -24.19 -17.20 42.52
C GLY A 2 -23.29 -15.99 42.62
N ILE A 3 -22.33 -16.07 43.53
CA ILE A 3 -21.30 -15.06 43.85
C ILE A 3 -20.38 -14.79 42.59
N PHE A 4 -20.45 -15.63 41.57
CA PHE A 4 -19.64 -15.50 40.37
C PHE A 4 -20.08 -14.40 39.39
N ASP A 5 -21.32 -13.91 39.43
CA ASP A 5 -21.82 -12.84 38.57
C ASP A 5 -21.34 -11.43 38.93
N LYS A 6 -20.68 -11.27 40.09
CA LYS A 6 -20.16 -9.97 40.54
C LYS A 6 -18.69 -9.72 40.24
N LEU A 7 -17.94 -10.70 39.74
CA LEU A 7 -16.50 -10.59 39.51
C LEU A 7 -16.09 -10.39 38.04
N PHE A 8 -17.01 -10.65 37.10
CA PHE A 8 -16.80 -10.30 35.69
C PHE A 8 -17.77 -9.17 35.35
N GLY A 9 -17.40 -7.96 35.75
CA GLY A 9 -18.05 -6.78 35.22
C GLY A 9 -18.13 -6.89 33.68
N LYS A 10 -19.36 -6.75 33.11
CA LYS A 10 -19.54 -6.60 31.68
C LYS A 10 -18.49 -5.61 31.23
N ALA A 11 -17.59 -6.06 30.31
CA ALA A 11 -16.73 -5.14 29.60
C ALA A 11 -17.66 -4.06 29.02
N SER A 12 -17.57 -2.86 29.55
CA SER A 12 -18.35 -1.74 29.02
C SER A 12 -17.90 -1.57 27.60
N ALA A 13 -18.81 -1.84 26.66
CA ALA A 13 -18.56 -1.50 25.27
C ALA A 13 -18.14 -0.02 25.28
N GLN A 14 -16.94 0.28 24.79
CA GLN A 14 -16.54 1.67 24.61
C GLN A 14 -17.62 2.33 23.74
N PRO A 15 -18.04 3.57 24.06
CA PRO A 15 -18.98 4.26 23.21
C PRO A 15 -18.42 4.27 21.77
N PRO A 16 -19.30 4.15 20.75
CA PRO A 16 -18.87 4.25 19.36
C PRO A 16 -18.03 5.53 19.19
N LEU A 17 -16.94 5.42 18.47
CA LEU A 17 -16.11 6.58 18.17
C LEU A 17 -16.97 7.58 17.38
N ASP A 18 -17.13 8.79 17.91
CA ASP A 18 -17.79 9.89 17.21
C ASP A 18 -16.80 10.51 16.19
N LEU A 19 -16.51 9.76 15.15
CA LEU A 19 -15.68 10.19 14.03
C LEU A 19 -16.58 10.34 12.80
N SER A 20 -16.66 11.55 12.24
CA SER A 20 -17.30 11.79 10.95
C SER A 20 -16.43 11.24 9.82
N PRO A 21 -17.01 10.82 8.69
CA PRO A 21 -16.24 10.45 7.50
C PRO A 21 -15.32 11.58 7.05
N ILE A 22 -14.11 11.22 6.63
CA ILE A 22 -13.04 12.14 6.21
C ILE A 22 -12.53 11.80 4.80
N SER A 23 -12.01 12.82 4.13
CA SER A 23 -11.33 12.72 2.82
C SER A 23 -9.90 13.27 2.86
N GLU A 24 -9.46 13.76 4.02
CA GLU A 24 -8.14 14.33 4.21
C GLU A 24 -7.07 13.24 4.19
N LEU A 25 -6.06 13.47 3.34
CA LEU A 25 -4.89 12.61 3.25
C LEU A 25 -3.93 12.89 4.41
N MET A 26 -3.29 11.87 4.94
CA MET A 26 -2.14 12.08 5.82
C MET A 26 -1.09 12.94 5.11
N GLY A 27 -0.46 13.86 5.83
CA GLY A 27 0.63 14.67 5.29
C GLY A 27 1.75 13.79 4.74
N GLU A 28 2.33 14.15 3.58
CA GLU A 28 3.33 13.31 2.91
C GLU A 28 4.54 13.04 3.79
N ASP A 29 5.05 14.03 4.47
CA ASP A 29 6.25 13.85 5.31
C ASP A 29 5.98 12.88 6.47
N GLN A 30 4.80 12.94 7.09
CA GLN A 30 4.40 12.01 8.15
C GLN A 30 4.23 10.59 7.60
N PHE A 31 3.56 10.44 6.45
CA PHE A 31 3.38 9.15 5.80
C PHE A 31 4.72 8.49 5.48
N TRP A 32 5.60 9.22 4.79
CA TRP A 32 6.89 8.71 4.38
C TRP A 32 7.85 8.45 5.56
N GLN A 33 7.70 9.22 6.67
CA GLN A 33 8.45 8.92 7.88
C GLN A 33 8.02 7.58 8.49
N ILE A 34 6.70 7.30 8.55
CA ILE A 34 6.19 6.00 9.05
C ILE A 34 6.72 4.85 8.18
N VAL A 35 6.69 5.01 6.86
CA VAL A 35 7.21 3.99 5.93
C VAL A 35 8.73 3.83 6.10
N ALA A 36 9.49 4.91 6.17
CA ALA A 36 10.96 4.87 6.36
C ALA A 36 11.35 4.21 7.68
N ASP A 37 10.65 4.55 8.78
CA ASP A 37 10.88 3.93 10.09
C ASP A 37 10.58 2.43 10.05
N SER A 38 9.52 2.02 9.35
CA SER A 38 9.19 0.60 9.21
C SER A 38 10.28 -0.15 8.45
N LEU A 39 10.79 0.41 7.36
CA LEU A 39 11.84 -0.19 6.56
C LEU A 39 13.17 -0.29 7.34
N ALA A 40 13.52 0.74 8.12
CA ALA A 40 14.74 0.78 8.92
C ALA A 40 14.73 -0.19 10.11
N ASN A 41 13.53 -0.57 10.61
CA ASN A 41 13.36 -1.43 11.80
C ASN A 41 12.82 -2.82 11.47
N SER A 42 12.89 -3.24 10.21
CA SER A 42 12.47 -4.56 9.75
C SER A 42 13.56 -5.21 8.89
N HIS A 43 13.47 -6.52 8.72
CA HIS A 43 14.44 -7.31 7.93
C HIS A 43 13.73 -8.12 6.83
N ASP A 44 12.41 -8.17 6.86
CA ASP A 44 11.54 -8.79 5.87
C ASP A 44 10.18 -8.11 5.84
N GLN A 45 9.30 -8.52 4.92
CA GLN A 45 7.97 -7.93 4.76
C GLN A 45 7.06 -8.18 5.97
N ASP A 46 7.15 -9.35 6.59
CA ASP A 46 6.31 -9.69 7.76
C ASP A 46 6.63 -8.78 8.95
N SER A 47 7.91 -8.58 9.22
CA SER A 47 8.37 -7.65 10.28
C SER A 47 8.06 -6.20 9.93
N GLN A 48 8.13 -5.80 8.65
CA GLN A 48 7.74 -4.47 8.20
C GLN A 48 6.23 -4.24 8.38
N GLN A 49 5.39 -5.21 8.00
CA GLN A 49 3.96 -5.16 8.25
C GLN A 49 3.64 -5.02 9.73
N ALA A 50 4.26 -5.85 10.58
CA ALA A 50 4.04 -5.80 12.01
C ALA A 50 4.44 -4.45 12.62
N TYR A 51 5.56 -3.87 12.17
CA TYR A 51 6.01 -2.54 12.58
C TYR A 51 5.03 -1.46 12.17
N LEU A 52 4.56 -1.48 10.90
CA LEU A 52 3.56 -0.53 10.39
C LEU A 52 2.28 -0.58 11.19
N VAL A 53 1.72 -1.77 11.41
CA VAL A 53 0.50 -1.93 12.24
C VAL A 53 0.70 -1.33 13.62
N LYS A 54 1.81 -1.67 14.29
CA LYS A 54 2.11 -1.17 15.64
C LYS A 54 2.29 0.34 15.67
N SER A 55 2.91 0.93 14.66
CA SER A 55 3.09 2.38 14.54
C SER A 55 1.75 3.08 14.35
N LEU A 56 0.90 2.57 13.45
CA LEU A 56 -0.43 3.12 13.20
C LEU A 56 -1.34 2.98 14.41
N GLU A 57 -1.19 1.94 15.22
CA GLU A 57 -1.93 1.80 16.49
C GLU A 57 -1.64 2.91 17.50
N GLN A 58 -0.55 3.66 17.38
CA GLN A 58 -0.27 4.80 18.24
C GLN A 58 -1.01 6.07 17.81
N LEU A 59 -1.51 6.11 16.58
CA LEU A 59 -2.18 7.26 16.02
C LEU A 59 -3.66 7.33 16.42
N ALA A 60 -4.27 8.50 16.30
CA ALA A 60 -5.71 8.62 16.44
C ALA A 60 -6.43 7.89 15.29
N PRO A 61 -7.66 7.38 15.48
CA PRO A 61 -8.38 6.67 14.42
C PRO A 61 -8.53 7.46 13.12
N ALA A 62 -8.75 8.78 13.18
CA ALA A 62 -8.80 9.63 11.99
C ALA A 62 -7.48 9.64 11.22
N GLU A 63 -6.34 9.64 11.92
CA GLU A 63 -5.03 9.60 11.27
C GLU A 63 -4.76 8.25 10.59
N ILE A 64 -5.29 7.13 11.15
CA ILE A 64 -5.19 5.82 10.51
C ILE A 64 -6.00 5.80 9.20
N VAL A 65 -7.20 6.40 9.21
CA VAL A 65 -7.99 6.59 7.97
C VAL A 65 -7.22 7.45 6.98
N SER A 66 -6.66 8.58 7.40
CA SER A 66 -5.85 9.48 6.55
C SER A 66 -4.61 8.77 5.97
N PHE A 67 -3.97 7.84 6.70
CA PHE A 67 -2.88 7.01 6.19
C PHE A 67 -3.37 6.11 5.05
N ARG A 68 -4.52 5.44 5.23
CA ARG A 68 -5.13 4.62 4.16
C ARG A 68 -5.44 5.46 2.92
N LEU A 69 -6.05 6.63 3.09
CA LEU A 69 -6.36 7.53 1.98
C LEU A 69 -5.10 8.02 1.26
N ARG A 70 -3.99 8.25 1.98
CA ARG A 70 -2.70 8.56 1.37
C ARG A 70 -2.18 7.37 0.56
N THR A 71 -2.28 6.16 1.06
CA THR A 71 -1.91 4.95 0.32
C THR A 71 -2.69 4.83 -0.98
N ASP A 72 -4.02 4.99 -0.93
CA ASP A 72 -4.88 4.94 -2.12
C ASP A 72 -4.51 6.01 -3.15
N LYS A 73 -4.17 7.23 -2.70
CA LYS A 73 -3.68 8.31 -3.58
C LYS A 73 -2.38 7.96 -4.27
N LEU A 74 -1.42 7.37 -3.56
CA LEU A 74 -0.15 6.95 -4.13
C LEU A 74 -0.33 5.82 -5.16
N LEU A 75 -1.22 4.87 -4.89
CA LEU A 75 -1.62 3.84 -5.84
C LEU A 75 -2.27 4.44 -7.08
N TYR A 76 -3.18 5.41 -6.90
CA TYR A 76 -3.83 6.12 -8.00
C TYR A 76 -2.80 6.84 -8.90
N ASP A 77 -1.82 7.51 -8.31
CA ASP A 77 -0.81 8.29 -9.04
C ASP A 77 0.15 7.43 -9.87
N THR A 78 0.26 6.14 -9.58
CA THR A 78 1.15 5.20 -10.27
C THR A 78 0.39 4.16 -11.10
N TYR A 79 -0.92 4.34 -11.29
CA TYR A 79 -1.73 3.49 -12.15
C TYR A 79 -1.55 3.91 -13.61
N THR A 80 -0.45 3.46 -14.23
CA THR A 80 -0.05 3.82 -15.60
C THR A 80 0.43 2.61 -16.38
N SER A 81 0.35 2.69 -17.72
CA SER A 81 0.85 1.65 -18.63
C SER A 81 2.33 1.36 -18.44
N GLU A 82 3.14 2.39 -18.23
CA GLU A 82 4.59 2.29 -18.06
C GLU A 82 4.96 1.61 -16.74
N MET A 83 4.23 1.93 -15.65
CA MET A 83 4.43 1.27 -14.36
C MET A 83 4.00 -0.19 -14.42
N TRP A 84 2.93 -0.50 -15.17
CA TRP A 84 2.51 -1.89 -15.37
C TRP A 84 3.54 -2.69 -16.17
N CYS A 85 4.17 -2.06 -17.17
CA CYS A 85 5.28 -2.66 -17.90
C CYS A 85 6.44 -3.04 -16.98
N ALA A 86 6.83 -2.16 -16.04
CA ALA A 86 7.87 -2.48 -15.06
C ALA A 86 7.47 -3.66 -14.15
N ALA A 87 6.23 -3.67 -13.64
CA ALA A 87 5.70 -4.78 -12.84
C ALA A 87 5.72 -6.10 -13.62
N TYR A 88 5.26 -6.08 -14.87
CA TYR A 88 5.27 -7.24 -15.77
C TYR A 88 6.69 -7.81 -15.97
N ILE A 89 7.67 -6.95 -16.24
CA ILE A 89 9.05 -7.38 -16.45
C ILE A 89 9.65 -7.95 -15.15
N MET A 90 9.47 -7.28 -14.02
CA MET A 90 10.08 -7.67 -12.76
C MET A 90 9.52 -8.97 -12.21
N ASN A 91 8.21 -9.22 -12.40
CA ASN A 91 7.53 -10.42 -11.89
C ASN A 91 7.39 -11.55 -12.93
N GLY A 92 7.78 -11.30 -14.20
CA GLY A 92 7.62 -12.29 -15.26
C GLY A 92 6.16 -12.54 -15.66
N GLY A 93 5.31 -11.54 -15.46
CA GLY A 93 3.86 -11.52 -15.64
C GLY A 93 3.20 -10.65 -14.58
N CYS A 94 2.02 -10.06 -14.87
CA CYS A 94 1.36 -9.18 -13.92
C CYS A 94 -0.15 -9.10 -14.20
N SER A 95 -0.96 -9.68 -13.30
CA SER A 95 -2.42 -9.51 -13.28
C SER A 95 -2.79 -8.17 -12.65
N ASP A 96 -4.08 -7.81 -12.69
CA ASP A 96 -4.62 -6.60 -12.04
C ASP A 96 -4.26 -6.55 -10.55
N ASP A 97 -4.52 -7.63 -9.81
CA ASP A 97 -4.17 -7.75 -8.39
C ASP A 97 -2.65 -7.71 -8.18
N GLY A 98 -1.90 -8.42 -9.03
CA GLY A 98 -0.43 -8.40 -8.98
C GLY A 98 0.14 -7.00 -9.21
N PHE A 99 -0.48 -6.20 -10.07
CA PHE A 99 -0.09 -4.80 -10.30
C PHE A 99 -0.38 -3.91 -9.08
N GLU A 100 -1.48 -4.16 -8.37
CA GLU A 100 -1.75 -3.46 -7.11
C GLU A 100 -0.71 -3.82 -6.05
N TYR A 101 -0.42 -5.10 -5.85
CA TYR A 101 0.55 -5.58 -4.85
C TYR A 101 1.98 -5.13 -5.16
N PHE A 102 2.34 -5.05 -6.44
CA PHE A 102 3.61 -4.48 -6.89
C PHE A 102 3.74 -3.00 -6.50
N ARG A 103 2.71 -2.19 -6.72
CA ARG A 103 2.73 -0.77 -6.35
C ARG A 103 2.76 -0.57 -4.84
N LEU A 104 2.10 -1.45 -4.05
CA LEU A 104 2.22 -1.48 -2.59
C LEU A 104 3.64 -1.82 -2.14
N TRP A 105 4.27 -2.79 -2.79
CA TRP A 105 5.69 -3.09 -2.57
C TRP A 105 6.56 -1.85 -2.85
N MET A 106 6.38 -1.21 -3.97
CA MET A 106 7.12 0.01 -4.34
C MET A 106 6.95 1.13 -3.29
N ILE A 107 5.75 1.36 -2.80
CA ILE A 107 5.48 2.31 -1.71
C ILE A 107 6.27 1.92 -0.45
N SER A 108 6.31 0.64 -0.11
CA SER A 108 7.02 0.13 1.07
C SER A 108 8.53 0.35 1.04
N ARG A 109 9.11 0.58 -0.16
CA ARG A 109 10.54 0.88 -0.35
C ARG A 109 10.90 2.33 -0.01
N GLY A 110 9.90 3.18 0.28
CA GLY A 110 10.11 4.54 0.73
C GLY A 110 10.02 5.59 -0.38
N ARG A 111 10.05 6.86 0.06
CA ARG A 111 9.76 8.03 -0.80
C ARG A 111 10.67 8.11 -2.03
N GLU A 112 11.97 7.90 -1.84
CA GLU A 112 12.95 8.08 -2.92
C GLU A 112 12.71 7.08 -4.06
N VAL A 113 12.47 5.81 -3.72
CA VAL A 113 12.15 4.76 -4.69
C VAL A 113 10.84 5.07 -5.40
N TYR A 114 9.79 5.40 -4.63
CA TYR A 114 8.48 5.75 -5.17
C TYR A 114 8.54 6.91 -6.16
N GLU A 115 9.14 8.04 -5.78
CA GLU A 115 9.16 9.25 -6.63
C GLU A 115 10.01 9.05 -7.90
N LYS A 116 11.12 8.32 -7.79
CA LYS A 116 11.93 7.95 -8.96
C LYS A 116 11.14 7.06 -9.91
N ALA A 117 10.53 6.00 -9.40
CA ALA A 117 9.75 5.06 -10.20
C ALA A 117 8.51 5.70 -10.82
N LYS A 118 7.84 6.60 -10.11
CA LYS A 118 6.71 7.37 -10.64
C LYS A 118 7.09 8.20 -11.87
N SER A 119 8.30 8.74 -11.91
CA SER A 119 8.80 9.54 -13.06
C SER A 119 9.47 8.68 -14.13
N ASP A 120 10.12 7.60 -13.75
CA ASP A 120 10.82 6.65 -14.61
C ASP A 120 10.74 5.23 -14.03
N PRO A 121 9.78 4.39 -14.41
CA PRO A 121 9.62 3.04 -13.89
C PRO A 121 10.86 2.14 -14.09
N ASP A 122 11.69 2.41 -15.11
CA ASP A 122 12.95 1.68 -15.34
C ASP A 122 14.00 1.94 -14.24
N SER A 123 13.80 2.99 -13.41
CA SER A 123 14.63 3.25 -12.23
C SER A 123 14.53 2.16 -11.16
N LEU A 124 13.46 1.34 -11.17
CA LEU A 124 13.31 0.19 -10.27
C LEU A 124 14.37 -0.89 -10.45
N ILE A 125 15.22 -0.77 -11.48
CA ILE A 125 16.42 -1.60 -11.61
C ILE A 125 17.30 -1.56 -10.36
N SER A 126 17.32 -0.46 -9.61
CA SER A 126 18.07 -0.34 -8.35
C SER A 126 17.52 -1.20 -7.22
N GLU A 127 16.25 -1.63 -7.31
CA GLU A 127 15.56 -2.42 -6.30
C GLU A 127 15.54 -3.93 -6.64
N VAL A 128 16.10 -4.31 -7.78
CA VAL A 128 16.13 -5.72 -8.19
C VAL A 128 17.05 -6.53 -7.27
N ASP A 129 16.46 -7.52 -6.60
CA ASP A 129 17.16 -8.53 -5.78
C ASP A 129 17.17 -9.87 -6.54
N GLU A 130 18.33 -10.51 -6.63
CA GLU A 130 18.51 -11.81 -7.31
C GLU A 130 17.81 -12.96 -6.57
N ASN A 131 17.55 -12.80 -5.28
CA ASN A 131 16.90 -13.79 -4.45
C ASN A 131 15.37 -13.56 -4.33
N ALA A 132 14.85 -12.44 -4.81
CA ALA A 132 13.42 -12.20 -4.79
C ALA A 132 12.72 -13.04 -5.86
N GLU A 133 11.70 -13.80 -5.47
CA GLU A 133 10.83 -14.52 -6.39
C GLU A 133 9.82 -13.59 -7.04
N PHE A 134 9.21 -12.71 -6.23
CA PHE A 134 8.25 -11.71 -6.65
C PHE A 134 8.49 -10.38 -5.93
N TYR A 135 8.07 -9.31 -6.59
CA TYR A 135 8.02 -7.95 -6.05
C TYR A 135 6.56 -7.59 -5.81
N ASP A 136 6.05 -8.00 -4.66
CA ASP A 136 4.69 -7.76 -4.20
C ASP A 136 4.67 -7.48 -2.70
N PHE A 137 3.62 -6.83 -2.19
CA PHE A 137 3.40 -6.65 -0.77
C PHE A 137 1.90 -6.50 -0.48
N GLU A 138 1.12 -7.54 -0.78
CA GLU A 138 -0.32 -7.55 -0.53
C GLU A 138 -0.67 -7.13 0.89
N SER A 139 0.06 -7.64 1.89
CA SER A 139 -0.26 -7.39 3.29
C SER A 139 -0.09 -5.92 3.72
N PHE A 140 0.63 -5.07 2.95
CA PHE A 140 0.66 -3.63 3.17
C PHE A 140 -0.73 -2.99 3.06
N TRP A 141 -1.59 -3.53 2.18
CA TRP A 141 -2.98 -3.10 2.05
C TRP A 141 -3.75 -3.15 3.35
N TYR A 142 -3.45 -4.15 4.18
CA TYR A 142 -4.18 -4.45 5.40
C TYR A 142 -3.62 -3.76 6.65
N VAL A 143 -2.49 -3.05 6.59
CA VAL A 143 -1.87 -2.46 7.80
C VAL A 143 -2.78 -1.45 8.50
N ALA A 144 -3.40 -0.54 7.73
CA ALA A 144 -4.33 0.45 8.28
C ALA A 144 -5.62 -0.20 8.79
N LEU A 145 -6.16 -1.18 8.07
CA LEU A 145 -7.36 -1.92 8.46
C LEU A 145 -7.13 -2.66 9.79
N THR A 146 -5.99 -3.34 9.91
CA THR A 146 -5.63 -4.08 11.11
C THR A 146 -5.45 -3.14 12.31
N ALA A 147 -4.70 -2.06 12.14
CA ALA A 147 -4.48 -1.08 13.19
C ALA A 147 -5.80 -0.42 13.63
N PHE A 148 -6.67 -0.06 12.68
CA PHE A 148 -7.97 0.53 12.96
C PHE A 148 -8.89 -0.44 13.72
N LYS A 149 -8.95 -1.70 13.27
CA LYS A 149 -9.73 -2.76 13.95
C LYS A 149 -9.27 -2.95 15.40
N ASN A 150 -7.97 -2.85 15.66
CA ASN A 150 -7.41 -2.99 17.00
C ASN A 150 -7.79 -1.82 17.93
N LYS A 151 -8.19 -0.66 17.38
CA LYS A 151 -8.76 0.46 18.15
C LYS A 151 -10.16 0.17 18.72
N LYS A 152 -10.82 -0.89 18.27
CA LYS A 152 -12.16 -1.30 18.74
C LYS A 152 -13.21 -0.19 18.63
N THR A 153 -13.20 0.53 17.51
CA THR A 153 -14.09 1.69 17.26
C THR A 153 -15.55 1.30 17.08
N GLY A 154 -15.85 0.00 16.92
CA GLY A 154 -17.22 -0.53 16.72
C GLY A 154 -17.71 -0.49 15.28
N LYS A 155 -16.94 0.09 14.36
CA LYS A 155 -17.20 0.15 12.92
C LYS A 155 -15.96 -0.22 12.13
N ASP A 156 -16.11 -0.43 10.82
CA ASP A 156 -15.00 -0.65 9.90
C ASP A 156 -14.31 0.67 9.53
N LEU A 157 -13.06 0.63 9.09
CA LEU A 157 -12.32 1.79 8.61
C LEU A 157 -13.05 2.47 7.44
N TYR A 158 -13.61 1.67 6.56
CA TYR A 158 -14.32 2.16 5.37
C TYR A 158 -15.58 2.97 5.68
N ASP A 159 -16.21 2.76 6.85
CA ASP A 159 -17.35 3.56 7.31
C ASP A 159 -16.98 5.03 7.62
N TYR A 160 -15.67 5.30 7.70
CA TYR A 160 -15.13 6.63 8.00
C TYR A 160 -14.44 7.30 6.80
N ILE A 161 -14.60 6.76 5.60
CA ILE A 161 -14.14 7.40 4.36
C ILE A 161 -15.28 8.20 3.74
N ASP A 162 -15.03 9.46 3.47
CA ASP A 162 -15.92 10.34 2.70
C ASP A 162 -15.73 10.11 1.20
N TYR A 163 -16.41 9.13 0.66
CA TYR A 163 -16.36 8.79 -0.78
C TYR A 163 -16.96 9.87 -1.68
N GLU A 164 -17.71 10.84 -1.15
CA GLU A 164 -18.20 11.96 -1.95
C GLU A 164 -17.07 12.93 -2.31
N ASN A 165 -16.10 13.11 -1.42
CA ASN A 165 -14.97 14.02 -1.60
C ASN A 165 -13.64 13.32 -1.89
N PHE A 166 -13.47 12.06 -1.51
CA PHE A 166 -12.29 11.26 -1.86
C PHE A 166 -12.47 10.53 -3.19
N LYS A 167 -11.66 10.86 -4.21
CA LYS A 167 -11.78 10.35 -5.59
C LYS A 167 -10.56 9.58 -6.09
N PHE A 168 -9.72 9.09 -5.19
CA PHE A 168 -8.47 8.40 -5.56
C PHE A 168 -8.49 6.88 -5.29
N GLY A 169 -9.66 6.31 -4.91
CA GLY A 169 -9.79 4.88 -4.71
C GLY A 169 -9.85 4.09 -6.02
N GLU A 170 -9.75 2.78 -5.93
CA GLU A 170 -9.72 1.80 -7.02
C GLU A 170 -10.80 2.03 -8.09
N GLY A 171 -12.04 2.29 -7.69
CA GLY A 171 -13.15 2.55 -8.63
C GLY A 171 -13.01 3.84 -9.46
N ASN A 172 -11.98 4.65 -9.23
CA ASN A 172 -11.73 5.93 -9.90
C ASN A 172 -10.42 5.94 -10.69
N TYR A 173 -9.73 4.82 -10.86
CA TYR A 173 -8.50 4.77 -11.65
C TYR A 173 -8.74 5.25 -13.08
N GLN A 174 -7.75 5.99 -13.61
CA GLN A 174 -7.82 6.50 -14.97
C GLN A 174 -7.76 5.31 -15.95
N GLN A 175 -8.64 5.33 -16.95
CA GLN A 175 -8.56 4.36 -18.03
C GLN A 175 -7.41 4.74 -18.95
N PHE A 176 -6.60 3.77 -19.33
CA PHE A 176 -5.55 3.92 -20.34
C PHE A 176 -5.44 2.63 -21.17
N ASP A 177 -4.96 2.76 -22.38
CA ASP A 177 -4.56 1.62 -23.19
C ASP A 177 -3.10 1.28 -22.90
N LEU A 178 -2.77 -0.01 -22.85
CA LEU A 178 -1.38 -0.45 -22.72
C LEU A 178 -0.59 0.00 -23.94
N THR A 179 0.53 0.66 -23.72
CA THR A 179 1.47 1.13 -24.78
C THR A 179 2.49 0.07 -25.16
N TRP A 180 2.34 -1.13 -24.63
CA TRP A 180 3.16 -2.32 -24.84
C TRP A 180 2.27 -3.57 -24.88
N THR A 181 2.83 -4.70 -25.35
CA THR A 181 2.14 -5.99 -25.35
C THR A 181 3.09 -7.11 -24.90
N GLU A 182 2.50 -8.17 -24.31
CA GLU A 182 3.25 -9.35 -23.85
C GLU A 182 3.92 -10.10 -25.00
N ASP A 183 3.29 -10.11 -26.18
CA ASP A 183 3.77 -10.80 -27.38
C ASP A 183 4.89 -10.05 -28.12
N ASP A 184 5.18 -8.80 -27.75
CA ASP A 184 6.23 -7.97 -28.35
C ASP A 184 7.26 -7.51 -27.31
N PRO A 185 8.34 -8.30 -27.06
CA PRO A 185 9.40 -7.94 -26.13
C PRO A 185 10.09 -6.60 -26.43
N GLU A 186 10.13 -6.17 -27.69
CA GLU A 186 10.71 -4.86 -28.03
C GLU A 186 9.83 -3.70 -27.55
N SER A 187 8.52 -3.91 -27.42
CA SER A 187 7.62 -2.90 -26.83
C SER A 187 7.91 -2.66 -25.35
N THR A 188 8.12 -3.72 -24.56
CA THR A 188 8.48 -3.63 -23.14
C THR A 188 9.89 -3.08 -22.94
N LYS A 189 10.85 -3.51 -23.77
CA LYS A 189 12.23 -2.99 -23.81
C LYS A 189 12.29 -1.50 -24.07
N LYS A 190 11.41 -0.99 -24.91
CA LYS A 190 11.36 0.45 -25.25
C LYS A 190 10.98 1.29 -24.02
N ILE A 191 10.13 0.76 -23.14
CA ILE A 191 9.67 1.45 -21.93
C ILE A 191 10.66 1.29 -20.78
N CYS A 192 11.11 0.06 -20.51
CA CYS A 192 11.99 -0.27 -19.38
C CYS A 192 13.23 -1.03 -19.86
N PRO A 193 14.18 -0.37 -20.57
CA PRO A 193 15.32 -1.04 -21.18
C PRO A 193 16.27 -1.73 -20.19
N LYS A 194 16.52 -1.15 -19.01
CA LYS A 194 17.43 -1.71 -18.01
C LYS A 194 16.81 -2.94 -17.34
N LEU A 195 15.53 -2.84 -16.92
CA LEU A 195 14.77 -3.96 -16.36
C LEU A 195 14.67 -5.10 -17.38
N PHE A 196 14.39 -4.80 -18.63
CA PHE A 196 14.32 -5.79 -19.71
C PHE A 196 15.63 -6.56 -19.89
N GLU A 197 16.76 -5.85 -20.02
CA GLU A 197 18.07 -6.49 -20.20
C GLU A 197 18.47 -7.30 -18.97
N ARG A 198 18.09 -6.87 -17.78
CA ARG A 198 18.33 -7.62 -16.54
C ARG A 198 17.52 -8.91 -16.48
N ASN A 199 16.23 -8.86 -16.83
CA ASN A 199 15.36 -10.03 -16.80
C ASN A 199 15.74 -11.08 -17.88
N ARG A 200 16.23 -10.64 -19.04
CA ARG A 200 16.70 -11.52 -20.11
C ARG A 200 17.90 -12.38 -19.72
N ASN A 201 18.64 -11.98 -18.72
CA ASN A 201 19.85 -12.65 -18.23
C ASN A 201 19.57 -13.55 -17.00
N ARG A 202 18.30 -13.72 -16.62
CA ARG A 202 17.83 -14.70 -15.62
C ARG A 202 17.36 -15.96 -16.33
#